data_01379853133d4837286efe25d8a8feea
#
_entry.id   01379853133d4837286efe25d8a8feea
#
_cell.length_a   1.000
_cell.length_b   1.000
_cell.length_c   1.000
_cell.angle_alpha   90.00
_cell.angle_beta   90.00
_cell.angle_gamma   90.00
#
_symmetry.space_group_name_H-M   'P 1'
#
loop_
_entity.id
_entity.type
_entity.pdbx_description
1 polymer ?
#
loop_
_entity_poly.entity_id
_entity_poly.type
_entity_poly.pdbx_seq_one_letter_code
_entity_poly.pdbx_strand_id
1 'polypeptide(L)'
;MLFGHFHALFFLRRRYALAPTALACMSKVLGARLSKFVRLEHRLGGASVVRIAVSACLLGENCKYSGGNNLCSRLVDALSGHEVIPVCPEVLGGLPTPRPPAEIVHGEVRTQAGESVDAAFRLGAERALDHIEAAGGCDLAVLQPRSPSCGVSEVYDGTFSGRLVPGSGVFVRLLRQHGLRVMQPNEFLTEFAGLG
;
A
#
# COMPACT_ATOMS: atom_id res chain seq x y z
N MET A 1 31.08 -15.39 -20.20
CA MET A 1 30.80 -14.13 -20.93
C MET A 1 30.28 -13.05 -19.97
N LEU A 2 31.18 -12.48 -19.12
CA LEU A 2 30.80 -11.51 -18.05
C LEU A 2 31.64 -10.24 -18.07
N PHE A 3 32.28 -9.93 -19.21
CA PHE A 3 33.19 -8.75 -19.34
C PHE A 3 32.63 -7.57 -20.14
N GLY A 4 31.39 -7.62 -20.60
CA GLY A 4 30.82 -6.60 -21.51
C GLY A 4 30.17 -5.39 -20.86
N HIS A 5 29.77 -5.44 -19.60
CA HIS A 5 28.95 -4.39 -18.95
C HIS A 5 29.74 -3.31 -18.21
N PHE A 6 30.99 -3.57 -17.85
CA PHE A 6 31.82 -2.57 -17.14
C PHE A 6 32.39 -1.48 -18.05
N HIS A 7 32.54 -1.74 -19.35
CA HIS A 7 33.09 -0.75 -20.31
C HIS A 7 32.09 0.33 -20.71
N ALA A 8 30.79 0.04 -20.69
CA ALA A 8 29.77 1.02 -21.07
C ALA A 8 29.60 2.16 -20.05
N LEU A 9 29.80 1.85 -18.76
CA LEU A 9 29.71 2.86 -17.68
C LEU A 9 30.92 3.82 -17.65
N PHE A 10 32.08 3.36 -18.11
CA PHE A 10 33.30 4.19 -18.14
C PHE A 10 33.29 5.20 -19.31
N PHE A 11 32.63 4.86 -20.42
CA PHE A 11 32.54 5.77 -21.59
C PHE A 11 31.49 6.88 -21.39
N LEU A 12 30.42 6.63 -20.62
CA LEU A 12 29.41 7.64 -20.31
C LEU A 12 29.92 8.75 -19.37
N ARG A 13 30.91 8.42 -18.52
CA ARG A 13 31.50 9.41 -17.57
C ARG A 13 32.32 10.51 -18.26
N ARG A 14 32.74 10.31 -19.50
CA ARG A 14 33.61 11.26 -20.23
C ARG A 14 32.85 12.25 -21.13
N ARG A 15 31.56 12.00 -21.40
CA ARG A 15 30.76 12.84 -22.33
C ARG A 15 29.71 13.73 -21.65
N TYR A 16 29.34 13.46 -20.42
CA TYR A 16 28.36 14.28 -19.70
C TYR A 16 28.81 14.40 -18.25
N ALA A 17 29.14 15.62 -17.83
CA ALA A 17 29.42 15.96 -16.43
C ALA A 17 28.09 15.92 -15.63
N LEU A 18 27.64 14.73 -15.26
CA LEU A 18 26.47 14.56 -14.41
C LEU A 18 26.88 14.79 -12.96
N ALA A 19 26.12 15.64 -12.26
CA ALA A 19 26.31 15.93 -10.85
C ALA A 19 26.19 14.65 -9.99
N PRO A 20 26.92 14.54 -8.86
CA PRO A 20 26.92 13.35 -8.00
C PRO A 20 25.52 12.92 -7.52
N THR A 21 24.59 13.87 -7.41
CA THR A 21 23.20 13.65 -7.04
C THR A 21 22.39 12.88 -8.08
N ALA A 22 22.69 13.05 -9.38
CA ALA A 22 21.99 12.32 -10.45
C ALA A 22 22.39 10.84 -10.51
N LEU A 23 23.66 10.53 -10.20
CA LEU A 23 24.15 9.14 -10.16
C LEU A 23 23.55 8.35 -8.99
N ALA A 24 23.36 8.99 -7.84
CA ALA A 24 22.74 8.38 -6.67
C ALA A 24 21.24 8.08 -6.89
N CYS A 25 20.55 8.95 -7.65
CA CYS A 25 19.16 8.72 -8.00
C CYS A 25 18.99 7.57 -9.01
N MET A 26 19.88 7.50 -10.02
CA MET A 26 19.85 6.42 -11.01
C MET A 26 20.20 5.05 -10.41
N SER A 27 21.11 4.98 -9.43
CA SER A 27 21.46 3.72 -8.76
C SER A 27 20.30 3.19 -7.91
N LYS A 28 19.52 4.07 -7.25
CA LYS A 28 18.31 3.67 -6.49
C LYS A 28 17.20 3.16 -7.41
N VAL A 29 16.98 3.80 -8.55
CA VAL A 29 15.96 3.37 -9.53
C VAL A 29 16.37 2.06 -10.22
N LEU A 30 17.66 1.89 -10.54
CA LEU A 30 18.17 0.65 -11.15
C LEU A 30 18.18 -0.50 -10.13
N GLY A 31 18.53 -0.24 -8.87
CA GLY A 31 18.48 -1.22 -7.78
C GLY A 31 17.06 -1.73 -7.51
N ALA A 32 16.06 -0.84 -7.52
CA ALA A 32 14.65 -1.20 -7.36
C ALA A 32 14.10 -2.01 -8.54
N ARG A 33 14.56 -1.74 -9.78
CA ARG A 33 14.18 -2.54 -10.96
C ARG A 33 14.85 -3.91 -10.98
N LEU A 34 16.11 -4.02 -10.57
CA LEU A 34 16.81 -5.29 -10.48
C LEU A 34 16.24 -6.18 -9.36
N SER A 35 15.83 -5.63 -8.23
CA SER A 35 15.19 -6.41 -7.17
C SER A 35 13.82 -6.98 -7.58
N LYS A 36 13.07 -6.28 -8.45
CA LYS A 36 11.84 -6.81 -9.04
C LYS A 36 12.11 -7.95 -10.05
N PHE A 37 13.21 -7.89 -10.81
CA PHE A 37 13.59 -8.95 -11.77
C PHE A 37 14.12 -10.21 -11.08
N VAL A 38 14.92 -10.08 -10.03
CA VAL A 38 15.46 -11.23 -9.26
C VAL A 38 14.33 -11.97 -8.51
N ARG A 39 13.26 -11.26 -8.11
CA ARG A 39 12.10 -11.87 -7.45
C ARG A 39 11.22 -12.72 -8.40
N LEU A 40 11.34 -12.53 -9.70
CA LEU A 40 10.55 -13.27 -10.70
C LEU A 40 11.15 -14.67 -11.01
N GLU A 41 12.44 -14.89 -10.79
CA GLU A 41 13.11 -16.17 -11.12
C GLU A 41 12.97 -17.25 -10.05
N HIS A 42 12.47 -16.94 -8.84
CA HIS A 42 12.19 -17.92 -7.78
C HIS A 42 10.81 -18.61 -7.90
N ARG A 43 10.14 -18.48 -9.04
CA ARG A 43 8.78 -19.00 -9.28
C ARG A 43 8.71 -20.39 -9.92
N LEU A 44 9.73 -21.21 -9.82
CA LEU A 44 9.68 -22.57 -10.36
C LEU A 44 9.73 -23.61 -9.23
N GLY A 45 8.54 -24.02 -8.74
CA GLY A 45 8.39 -25.27 -8.01
C GLY A 45 8.06 -25.21 -6.52
N GLY A 46 7.06 -24.40 -6.10
CA GLY A 46 6.51 -24.41 -4.74
C GLY A 46 5.52 -23.26 -4.57
N ALA A 47 4.52 -23.37 -3.70
CA ALA A 47 3.62 -22.26 -3.38
C ALA A 47 4.47 -21.04 -2.97
N SER A 48 4.53 -20.02 -3.82
CA SER A 48 5.42 -18.87 -3.57
C SER A 48 4.86 -18.06 -2.42
N VAL A 49 5.63 -17.91 -1.36
CA VAL A 49 5.29 -17.00 -0.25
C VAL A 49 5.21 -15.58 -0.82
N VAL A 50 4.03 -14.99 -0.72
CA VAL A 50 3.75 -13.62 -1.15
C VAL A 50 3.74 -12.73 0.09
N ARG A 51 4.34 -11.55 0.01
CA ARG A 51 4.31 -10.56 1.07
C ARG A 51 3.15 -9.58 0.83
N ILE A 52 2.22 -9.50 1.78
CA ILE A 52 0.93 -8.82 1.61
C ILE A 52 0.77 -7.76 2.70
N ALA A 53 0.61 -6.49 2.31
CA ALA A 53 0.17 -5.45 3.22
C ALA A 53 -1.35 -5.57 3.43
N VAL A 54 -1.81 -5.63 4.68
CA VAL A 54 -3.23 -5.85 4.98
C VAL A 54 -3.72 -4.78 5.95
N SER A 55 -4.92 -4.22 5.69
CA SER A 55 -5.56 -3.34 6.67
C SER A 55 -5.72 -4.06 8.01
N ALA A 56 -5.09 -3.57 9.07
CA ALA A 56 -5.01 -4.20 10.39
C ALA A 56 -6.39 -4.53 10.99
N CYS A 57 -7.41 -3.69 10.72
CA CYS A 57 -8.78 -3.97 11.14
C CYS A 57 -9.38 -5.23 10.48
N LEU A 58 -8.95 -5.65 9.30
CA LEU A 58 -9.37 -6.89 8.65
C LEU A 58 -8.78 -8.14 9.31
N LEU A 59 -7.70 -7.97 10.05
CA LEU A 59 -7.03 -9.02 10.83
C LEU A 59 -7.53 -9.11 12.28
N GLY A 60 -8.49 -8.25 12.66
CA GLY A 60 -9.08 -8.24 14.00
C GLY A 60 -8.51 -7.20 14.95
N GLU A 61 -7.58 -6.34 14.51
CA GLU A 61 -7.09 -5.23 15.33
C GLU A 61 -8.16 -4.16 15.51
N ASN A 62 -8.36 -3.73 16.76
CA ASN A 62 -9.34 -2.72 17.14
C ASN A 62 -8.85 -1.29 16.82
N CYS A 63 -8.62 -1.01 15.54
CA CYS A 63 -8.09 0.25 15.04
C CYS A 63 -9.08 1.03 14.14
N LYS A 64 -10.28 0.54 13.96
CA LYS A 64 -11.35 1.20 13.21
C LYS A 64 -11.79 2.49 13.93
N TYR A 65 -12.35 3.45 13.18
CA TYR A 65 -12.81 4.73 13.74
C TYR A 65 -13.76 4.57 14.95
N SER A 66 -14.61 3.55 14.96
CA SER A 66 -15.54 3.27 16.06
C SER A 66 -14.93 2.54 17.26
N GLY A 67 -13.62 2.25 17.26
CA GLY A 67 -12.95 1.50 18.32
C GLY A 67 -12.98 -0.02 18.17
N GLY A 68 -13.66 -0.55 17.14
CA GLY A 68 -13.72 -1.98 16.84
C GLY A 68 -12.81 -2.38 15.68
N ASN A 69 -13.10 -3.53 15.09
CA ASN A 69 -12.41 -4.09 13.93
C ASN A 69 -13.41 -4.50 12.83
N ASN A 70 -12.89 -4.99 11.73
CA ASN A 70 -13.64 -5.56 10.60
C ASN A 70 -13.08 -6.96 10.26
N LEU A 71 -12.84 -7.79 11.27
CA LEU A 71 -12.27 -9.12 11.10
C LEU A 71 -12.93 -9.87 9.94
N CYS A 72 -12.12 -10.31 9.00
CA CYS A 72 -12.54 -11.16 7.89
C CYS A 72 -11.86 -12.52 8.02
N SER A 73 -12.50 -13.47 8.71
CA SER A 73 -11.91 -14.78 9.00
C SER A 73 -11.50 -15.51 7.73
N ARG A 74 -12.31 -15.47 6.65
CA ARG A 74 -11.96 -16.07 5.37
C ARG A 74 -10.68 -15.47 4.75
N LEU A 75 -10.46 -14.16 4.93
CA LEU A 75 -9.23 -13.53 4.50
C LEU A 75 -8.05 -14.02 5.33
N VAL A 76 -8.21 -14.08 6.66
CA VAL A 76 -7.15 -14.56 7.57
C VAL A 76 -6.76 -16.00 7.21
N ASP A 77 -7.72 -16.86 6.94
CA ASP A 77 -7.47 -18.24 6.50
C ASP A 77 -6.70 -18.28 5.17
N ALA A 78 -7.12 -17.46 4.20
CA ALA A 78 -6.49 -17.39 2.88
C ALA A 78 -5.09 -16.75 2.90
N LEU A 79 -4.75 -15.99 3.93
CA LEU A 79 -3.41 -15.43 4.15
C LEU A 79 -2.42 -16.44 4.76
N SER A 80 -2.89 -17.64 5.14
CA SER A 80 -2.03 -18.69 5.69
C SER A 80 -0.92 -19.06 4.70
N GLY A 81 0.31 -19.12 5.18
CA GLY A 81 1.48 -19.39 4.33
C GLY A 81 2.06 -18.17 3.59
N HIS A 82 1.49 -16.99 3.78
CA HIS A 82 2.00 -15.71 3.26
C HIS A 82 2.63 -14.85 4.35
N GLU A 83 3.50 -13.92 3.98
CA GLU A 83 4.01 -12.90 4.90
C GLU A 83 3.03 -11.73 4.95
N VAL A 84 2.48 -11.44 6.14
CA VAL A 84 1.48 -10.39 6.33
C VAL A 84 2.09 -9.19 7.05
N ILE A 85 1.89 -8.00 6.48
CA ILE A 85 2.29 -6.72 7.06
C ILE A 85 1.00 -5.96 7.45
N PRO A 86 0.61 -5.95 8.75
CA PRO A 86 -0.56 -5.21 9.20
C PRO A 86 -0.31 -3.70 9.10
N VAL A 87 -1.29 -2.94 8.56
CA VAL A 87 -1.19 -1.48 8.47
C VAL A 87 -2.53 -0.82 8.82
N CYS A 88 -2.49 0.25 9.59
CA CYS A 88 -3.60 1.17 9.76
C CYS A 88 -3.09 2.60 9.54
N PRO A 89 -3.25 3.17 8.32
CA PRO A 89 -2.74 4.50 8.03
C PRO A 89 -3.31 5.58 8.95
N GLU A 90 -4.56 5.46 9.37
CA GLU A 90 -5.20 6.44 10.26
C GLU A 90 -4.53 6.49 11.64
N VAL A 91 -4.20 5.32 12.22
CA VAL A 91 -3.46 5.23 13.49
C VAL A 91 -2.01 5.69 13.30
N LEU A 92 -1.35 5.30 12.23
CA LEU A 92 0.01 5.73 11.89
C LEU A 92 0.09 7.24 11.65
N GLY A 93 -1.01 7.87 11.20
CA GLY A 93 -1.14 9.32 11.08
C GLY A 93 -1.35 10.06 12.41
N GLY A 94 -1.44 9.32 13.52
CA GLY A 94 -1.61 9.88 14.85
C GLY A 94 -3.08 10.10 15.25
N LEU A 95 -4.04 9.59 14.49
CA LEU A 95 -5.44 9.69 14.86
C LEU A 95 -5.78 8.70 15.99
N PRO A 96 -6.56 9.10 16.99
CA PRO A 96 -6.95 8.24 18.10
C PRO A 96 -7.92 7.12 17.65
N THR A 97 -8.07 6.14 18.51
CA THR A 97 -9.11 5.12 18.40
C THR A 97 -9.88 5.06 19.72
N PRO A 98 -11.19 5.34 19.77
CA PRO A 98 -12.05 5.74 18.65
C PRO A 98 -11.81 7.19 18.18
N ARG A 99 -12.36 7.53 17.00
CA ARG A 99 -12.29 8.86 16.39
C ARG A 99 -13.58 9.19 15.62
N PRO A 100 -13.87 10.48 15.37
CA PRO A 100 -15.01 10.86 14.54
C PRO A 100 -14.93 10.23 13.13
N PRO A 101 -16.07 9.84 12.53
CA PRO A 101 -16.10 9.40 11.14
C PRO A 101 -15.64 10.53 10.23
N ALA A 102 -14.93 10.17 9.17
CA ALA A 102 -14.43 11.11 8.17
C ALA A 102 -14.72 10.60 6.75
N GLU A 103 -14.92 11.53 5.83
CA GLU A 103 -15.14 11.26 4.41
C GLU A 103 -14.29 12.20 3.56
N ILE A 104 -14.14 11.87 2.27
CA ILE A 104 -13.43 12.74 1.31
C ILE A 104 -14.42 13.77 0.77
N VAL A 105 -14.24 15.03 1.14
CA VAL A 105 -15.07 16.17 0.74
C VAL A 105 -14.23 17.08 -0.16
N HIS A 106 -14.62 17.22 -1.42
CA HIS A 106 -13.88 18.02 -2.41
C HIS A 106 -12.35 17.74 -2.47
N GLY A 107 -11.98 16.45 -2.30
CA GLY A 107 -10.59 16.03 -2.38
C GLY A 107 -9.78 16.11 -1.08
N GLU A 108 -10.39 16.61 0.00
CA GLU A 108 -9.83 16.73 1.34
C GLU A 108 -10.58 15.83 2.33
N VAL A 109 -9.88 15.20 3.25
CA VAL A 109 -10.52 14.35 4.26
C VAL A 109 -11.01 15.23 5.41
N ARG A 110 -12.32 15.18 5.67
CA ARG A 110 -12.99 15.95 6.73
C ARG A 110 -13.81 15.07 7.64
N THR A 111 -13.92 15.44 8.90
CA THR A 111 -14.87 14.84 9.84
C THR A 111 -16.29 15.31 9.54
N GLN A 112 -17.28 14.62 10.12
CA GLN A 112 -18.68 15.05 10.04
C GLN A 112 -18.93 16.45 10.63
N ALA A 113 -18.11 16.90 11.56
CA ALA A 113 -18.14 18.27 12.10
C ALA A 113 -17.48 19.31 11.16
N GLY A 114 -16.94 18.89 10.00
CA GLY A 114 -16.29 19.75 9.02
C GLY A 114 -14.81 20.03 9.31
N GLU A 115 -14.24 19.48 10.36
CA GLU A 115 -12.81 19.63 10.66
C GLU A 115 -11.95 18.91 9.63
N SER A 116 -10.89 19.55 9.15
CA SER A 116 -9.93 18.91 8.27
C SER A 116 -9.02 17.96 9.05
N VAL A 117 -8.96 16.73 8.62
CA VAL A 117 -8.03 15.69 9.08
C VAL A 117 -7.10 15.20 7.96
N ASP A 118 -7.12 15.89 6.82
CA ASP A 118 -6.40 15.49 5.60
C ASP A 118 -4.90 15.35 5.82
N ALA A 119 -4.29 16.27 6.59
CA ALA A 119 -2.87 16.20 6.92
C ALA A 119 -2.50 14.90 7.66
N ALA A 120 -3.33 14.47 8.62
CA ALA A 120 -3.12 13.24 9.36
C ALA A 120 -3.30 12.01 8.45
N PHE A 121 -4.28 12.04 7.52
CA PHE A 121 -4.48 10.96 6.57
C PHE A 121 -3.31 10.82 5.57
N ARG A 122 -2.76 11.93 5.08
CA ARG A 122 -1.58 11.92 4.20
C ARG A 122 -0.34 11.44 4.93
N LEU A 123 -0.04 12.01 6.09
CA LEU A 123 1.06 11.57 6.94
C LEU A 123 0.95 10.07 7.28
N GLY A 124 -0.25 9.62 7.59
CA GLY A 124 -0.50 8.21 7.89
C GLY A 124 -0.30 7.30 6.69
N ALA A 125 -0.66 7.74 5.49
CA ALA A 125 -0.41 7.01 4.26
C ALA A 125 1.09 6.88 3.98
N GLU A 126 1.86 7.96 4.15
CA GLU A 126 3.32 7.96 4.01
C GLU A 126 3.98 7.01 5.02
N ARG A 127 3.63 7.12 6.30
CA ARG A 127 4.16 6.25 7.37
C ARG A 127 3.80 4.77 7.16
N ALA A 128 2.61 4.49 6.61
CA ALA A 128 2.22 3.12 6.28
C ALA A 128 3.06 2.57 5.13
N LEU A 129 3.38 3.38 4.13
CA LEU A 129 4.29 3.00 3.06
C LEU A 129 5.71 2.77 3.59
N ASP A 130 6.24 3.68 4.42
CA ASP A 130 7.55 3.52 5.06
C ASP A 130 7.62 2.22 5.91
N HIS A 131 6.53 1.91 6.63
CA HIS A 131 6.43 0.67 7.40
C HIS A 131 6.50 -0.57 6.51
N ILE A 132 5.81 -0.55 5.37
CA ILE A 132 5.87 -1.63 4.38
C ILE A 132 7.29 -1.75 3.79
N GLU A 133 7.92 -0.63 3.45
CA GLU A 133 9.28 -0.63 2.91
C GLU A 133 10.32 -1.12 3.93
N ALA A 134 10.19 -0.72 5.20
CA ALA A 134 11.04 -1.19 6.29
C ALA A 134 10.90 -2.71 6.53
N ALA A 135 9.73 -3.27 6.30
CA ALA A 135 9.49 -4.71 6.31
C ALA A 135 10.02 -5.44 5.05
N GLY A 136 10.67 -4.73 4.12
CA GLY A 136 11.22 -5.26 2.88
C GLY A 136 10.27 -5.18 1.68
N GLY A 137 9.25 -4.35 1.75
CA GLY A 137 8.23 -4.14 0.71
C GLY A 137 7.13 -5.18 0.70
N CYS A 138 6.13 -5.00 -0.14
CA CYS A 138 5.08 -5.99 -0.37
C CYS A 138 4.86 -6.23 -1.87
N ASP A 139 4.27 -7.37 -2.21
CA ASP A 139 3.92 -7.73 -3.59
C ASP A 139 2.54 -7.16 -3.97
N LEU A 140 1.64 -7.08 -3.00
CA LEU A 140 0.31 -6.49 -3.13
C LEU A 140 -0.23 -6.01 -1.77
N ALA A 141 -1.31 -5.24 -1.79
CA ALA A 141 -2.02 -4.81 -0.59
C ALA A 141 -3.50 -5.24 -0.64
N VAL A 142 -4.02 -5.76 0.49
CA VAL A 142 -5.45 -6.08 0.67
C VAL A 142 -6.04 -5.13 1.70
N LEU A 143 -6.91 -4.23 1.26
CA LEU A 143 -7.33 -3.09 2.04
C LEU A 143 -8.83 -3.05 2.31
N GLN A 144 -9.20 -2.41 3.45
CA GLN A 144 -10.57 -2.23 3.89
C GLN A 144 -11.37 -1.41 2.87
N PRO A 145 -12.49 -1.92 2.34
CA PRO A 145 -13.35 -1.19 1.40
C PRO A 145 -13.96 0.08 2.02
N ARG A 146 -14.27 1.05 1.16
CA ARG A 146 -15.06 2.26 1.45
C ARG A 146 -14.44 3.26 2.43
N SER A 147 -13.32 2.93 3.06
CA SER A 147 -12.62 3.86 3.96
C SER A 147 -12.02 5.04 3.17
N PRO A 148 -12.03 6.27 3.72
CA PRO A 148 -11.35 7.43 3.11
C PRO A 148 -9.83 7.25 3.02
N SER A 149 -9.28 6.31 3.79
CA SER A 149 -7.88 5.89 3.73
C SER A 149 -7.67 4.72 2.77
N CYS A 150 -8.38 3.61 2.99
CA CYS A 150 -8.13 2.29 2.41
C CYS A 150 -9.10 1.88 1.29
N GLY A 151 -10.14 2.66 0.98
CA GLY A 151 -11.14 2.32 -0.05
C GLY A 151 -10.48 2.15 -1.43
N VAL A 152 -10.72 1.00 -2.09
CA VAL A 152 -10.02 0.61 -3.31
C VAL A 152 -10.70 1.14 -4.56
N SER A 153 -12.02 0.93 -4.69
CA SER A 153 -12.82 1.27 -5.87
C SER A 153 -13.98 2.21 -5.57
N GLU A 154 -14.42 2.28 -4.31
CA GLU A 154 -15.52 3.10 -3.85
C GLU A 154 -15.17 3.77 -2.52
N VAL A 155 -15.67 4.99 -2.34
CA VAL A 155 -15.61 5.76 -1.09
C VAL A 155 -16.95 6.45 -0.86
N TYR A 156 -17.20 6.91 0.36
CA TYR A 156 -18.37 7.75 0.63
C TYR A 156 -18.22 9.12 -0.05
N ASP A 157 -19.36 9.71 -0.46
CA ASP A 157 -19.45 10.89 -1.33
C ASP A 157 -19.18 12.23 -0.64
N GLY A 158 -18.83 12.23 0.64
CA GLY A 158 -18.54 13.43 1.42
C GLY A 158 -19.78 14.08 2.05
N THR A 159 -20.97 13.49 1.90
CA THR A 159 -22.22 14.05 2.47
C THR A 159 -22.60 13.42 3.82
N PHE A 160 -21.88 12.40 4.26
CA PHE A 160 -22.17 11.59 5.48
C PHE A 160 -23.57 10.94 5.45
N SER A 161 -24.13 10.74 4.25
CA SER A 161 -25.42 10.11 4.03
C SER A 161 -25.34 8.59 3.82
N GLY A 162 -24.13 8.03 3.80
CA GLY A 162 -23.89 6.62 3.48
C GLY A 162 -23.87 6.29 1.98
N ARG A 163 -23.96 7.31 1.12
CA ARG A 163 -23.91 7.14 -0.33
C ARG A 163 -22.46 6.88 -0.79
N LEU A 164 -22.29 5.88 -1.64
CA LEU A 164 -21.02 5.52 -2.25
C LEU A 164 -20.87 6.10 -3.64
N VAL A 165 -19.64 6.45 -3.99
CA VAL A 165 -19.24 6.91 -5.33
C VAL A 165 -17.94 6.21 -5.74
N PRO A 166 -17.69 6.03 -7.05
CA PRO A 166 -16.40 5.56 -7.53
C PRO A 166 -15.27 6.47 -7.03
N GLY A 167 -14.24 5.87 -6.44
CA GLY A 167 -13.13 6.63 -5.90
C GLY A 167 -12.16 5.76 -5.11
N SER A 168 -11.07 6.36 -4.65
CA SER A 168 -10.06 5.67 -3.87
C SER A 168 -9.64 6.50 -2.66
N GLY A 169 -9.35 5.80 -1.57
CA GLY A 169 -8.80 6.38 -0.35
C GLY A 169 -7.38 6.95 -0.54
N VAL A 170 -6.95 7.77 0.42
CA VAL A 170 -5.65 8.49 0.37
C VAL A 170 -4.49 7.51 0.25
N PHE A 171 -4.48 6.45 1.07
CA PHE A 171 -3.43 5.44 1.06
C PHE A 171 -3.42 4.60 -0.23
N VAL A 172 -4.60 4.23 -0.74
CA VAL A 172 -4.71 3.50 -2.02
C VAL A 172 -4.11 4.31 -3.17
N ARG A 173 -4.38 5.62 -3.22
CA ARG A 173 -3.79 6.49 -4.24
C ARG A 173 -2.26 6.49 -4.17
N LEU A 174 -1.70 6.60 -2.97
CA LEU A 174 -0.26 6.57 -2.74
C LEU A 174 0.36 5.24 -3.19
N LEU A 175 -0.21 4.10 -2.78
CA LEU A 175 0.27 2.77 -3.18
C LEU A 175 0.26 2.57 -4.70
N ARG A 176 -0.81 3.01 -5.37
CA ARG A 176 -0.91 2.95 -6.83
C ARG A 176 0.13 3.83 -7.53
N GLN A 177 0.44 5.02 -7.00
CA GLN A 177 1.52 5.88 -7.50
C GLN A 177 2.89 5.18 -7.39
N HIS A 178 3.09 4.34 -6.37
CA HIS A 178 4.29 3.50 -6.21
C HIS A 178 4.23 2.19 -7.01
N GLY A 179 3.20 2.00 -7.86
CA GLY A 179 3.05 0.83 -8.73
C GLY A 179 2.66 -0.45 -7.98
N LEU A 180 2.17 -0.34 -6.74
CA LEU A 180 1.71 -1.49 -5.97
C LEU A 180 0.29 -1.89 -6.38
N ARG A 181 0.07 -3.18 -6.49
CA ARG A 181 -1.26 -3.75 -6.71
C ARG A 181 -2.07 -3.66 -5.43
N VAL A 182 -3.31 -3.16 -5.53
CA VAL A 182 -4.22 -3.00 -4.39
C VAL A 182 -5.54 -3.70 -4.70
N MET A 183 -6.03 -4.48 -3.75
CA MET A 183 -7.23 -5.31 -3.86
C MET A 183 -8.14 -5.12 -2.64
N GLN A 184 -9.42 -5.41 -2.82
CA GLN A 184 -10.36 -5.64 -1.73
C GLN A 184 -10.33 -7.11 -1.27
N PRO A 185 -10.79 -7.44 -0.05
CA PRO A 185 -10.84 -8.82 0.43
C PRO A 185 -11.53 -9.78 -0.53
N ASN A 186 -12.67 -9.39 -1.12
CA ASN A 186 -13.42 -10.26 -2.03
C ASN A 186 -12.63 -10.55 -3.34
N GLU A 187 -11.92 -9.55 -3.87
CA GLU A 187 -11.07 -9.71 -5.06
C GLU A 187 -9.93 -10.69 -4.76
N PHE A 188 -9.26 -10.50 -3.61
CA PHE A 188 -8.21 -11.40 -3.15
C PHE A 188 -8.72 -12.83 -2.98
N LEU A 189 -9.84 -13.01 -2.30
CA LEU A 189 -10.44 -14.34 -2.09
C LEU A 189 -10.84 -15.02 -3.41
N THR A 190 -11.33 -14.28 -4.38
CA THR A 190 -11.69 -14.83 -5.70
C THR A 190 -10.44 -15.29 -6.46
N GLU A 191 -9.34 -14.56 -6.36
CA GLU A 191 -8.12 -14.84 -7.13
C GLU A 191 -7.24 -15.91 -6.46
N PHE A 192 -7.14 -15.88 -5.13
CA PHE A 192 -6.16 -16.69 -4.38
C PHE A 192 -6.80 -17.85 -3.60
N ALA A 193 -8.05 -17.77 -3.16
CA ALA A 193 -8.71 -18.87 -2.42
C ALA A 193 -9.19 -20.02 -3.33
N GLY A 194 -9.10 -19.88 -4.65
CA GLY A 194 -9.39 -20.97 -5.62
C GLY A 194 -8.17 -21.84 -5.97
N LEU A 195 -7.02 -21.61 -5.32
CA LEU A 195 -5.76 -22.30 -5.62
C LEU A 195 -5.37 -23.36 -4.58
N GLY A 196 -6.29 -23.67 -3.63
CA GLY A 196 -6.11 -24.69 -2.58
C GLY A 196 -6.90 -25.96 -2.81
#